data_4aa69c79b74ef6644c409db61233a5dc
#
_entry.id   4aa69c79b74ef6644c409db61233a5dc
#
_cell.length_a   1.000
_cell.length_b   1.000
_cell.length_c   1.000
_cell.angle_alpha   90.00
_cell.angle_beta   90.00
_cell.angle_gamma   90.00
#
_symmetry.space_group_name_H-M   'P 1'
#
loop_
_entity.id
_entity.type
_entity.pdbx_description
1 polymer ?
#
loop_
_entity_poly.entity_id
_entity_poly.type
_entity_poly.pdbx_seq_one_letter_code
_entity_poly.pdbx_strand_id
1 'polypeptide(L)'
;MVNANDIQYTQVPEPFWGLPKEMPRIPDSVYCNRLQKLLTKMQERNLDFIFIYADREHYGNFDYLVGYGPRFEEALLIINKEGDSWTLLGNECLGMANYSRIPTEKILFQ
;
A
#
# COMPACT_ATOMS: atom_id res chain seq x y z
N MET A 1 30.58 18.47 -18.05
CA MET A 1 30.91 18.62 -16.61
C MET A 1 30.71 20.08 -16.27
N VAL A 2 29.83 20.41 -15.34
CA VAL A 2 29.58 21.81 -14.90
C VAL A 2 30.78 22.26 -14.05
N ASN A 3 31.38 23.40 -14.41
CA ASN A 3 32.47 23.95 -13.65
C ASN A 3 31.90 24.67 -12.42
N ALA A 4 32.50 24.49 -11.25
CA ALA A 4 32.06 25.16 -10.01
C ALA A 4 32.03 26.71 -10.15
N ASN A 5 32.88 27.28 -11.01
CA ASN A 5 32.91 28.72 -11.29
C ASN A 5 31.70 29.21 -12.13
N ASP A 6 30.96 28.28 -12.75
CA ASP A 6 29.79 28.61 -13.55
C ASP A 6 28.48 28.58 -12.71
N ILE A 7 28.62 28.24 -11.42
CA ILE A 7 27.47 28.19 -10.49
C ILE A 7 27.36 29.57 -9.83
N GLN A 8 26.24 30.23 -10.05
CA GLN A 8 25.90 31.51 -9.43
C GLN A 8 24.72 31.35 -8.50
N TYR A 9 24.82 31.96 -7.32
CA TYR A 9 23.66 32.09 -6.44
C TYR A 9 22.74 33.19 -6.97
N THR A 10 21.54 32.83 -7.42
CA THR A 10 20.59 33.79 -7.98
C THR A 10 19.20 33.50 -7.51
N GLN A 11 18.35 34.52 -7.49
CA GLN A 11 16.95 34.40 -7.19
C GLN A 11 16.21 33.92 -8.46
N VAL A 12 15.53 32.78 -8.39
CA VAL A 12 14.72 32.25 -9.48
C VAL A 12 13.27 32.21 -9.03
N PRO A 13 12.31 32.43 -9.94
CA PRO A 13 10.91 32.25 -9.60
C PRO A 13 10.64 30.78 -9.24
N GLU A 14 9.75 30.55 -8.28
CA GLU A 14 9.32 29.21 -7.93
C GLU A 14 8.73 28.50 -9.16
N PRO A 15 9.22 27.30 -9.51
CA PRO A 15 8.68 26.58 -10.65
C PRO A 15 7.23 26.18 -10.40
N PHE A 16 6.38 26.49 -11.36
CA PHE A 16 4.98 26.10 -11.31
C PHE A 16 4.78 24.70 -11.94
N TRP A 17 4.60 23.71 -11.10
CA TRP A 17 4.42 22.30 -11.53
C TRP A 17 2.99 21.97 -11.95
N GLY A 18 2.06 22.90 -11.76
CA GLY A 18 0.63 22.64 -11.86
C GLY A 18 0.12 21.88 -10.63
N LEU A 19 -1.10 22.18 -10.26
CA LEU A 19 -1.81 21.40 -9.23
C LEU A 19 -2.87 20.56 -9.96
N PRO A 20 -2.93 19.23 -9.71
CA PRO A 20 -4.03 18.45 -10.23
C PRO A 20 -5.35 18.97 -9.65
N LYS A 21 -6.36 19.13 -10.48
CA LYS A 21 -7.69 19.58 -10.05
C LYS A 21 -8.38 18.52 -9.17
N GLU A 22 -8.06 17.27 -9.40
CA GLU A 22 -8.61 16.13 -8.68
C GLU A 22 -7.48 15.17 -8.29
N MET A 23 -7.62 14.56 -7.13
CA MET A 23 -6.70 13.50 -6.70
C MET A 23 -6.99 12.23 -7.52
N PRO A 24 -5.98 11.65 -8.19
CA PRO A 24 -6.18 10.39 -8.92
C PRO A 24 -6.61 9.30 -7.95
N ARG A 25 -7.66 8.57 -8.33
CA ARG A 25 -8.18 7.46 -7.54
C ARG A 25 -8.07 6.16 -8.34
N ILE A 26 -7.44 5.16 -7.75
CA ILE A 26 -7.44 3.80 -8.31
C ILE A 26 -8.82 3.18 -8.05
N PRO A 27 -9.55 2.71 -9.07
CA PRO A 27 -10.85 2.07 -8.89
C PRO A 27 -10.78 0.80 -8.03
N ASP A 28 -11.85 0.49 -7.29
CA ASP A 28 -11.93 -0.71 -6.47
C ASP A 28 -11.80 -2.01 -7.29
N SER A 29 -12.27 -1.99 -8.54
CA SER A 29 -12.11 -3.12 -9.47
C SER A 29 -10.65 -3.51 -9.70
N VAL A 30 -9.71 -2.56 -9.62
CA VAL A 30 -8.28 -2.85 -9.74
C VAL A 30 -7.79 -3.69 -8.56
N TYR A 31 -8.22 -3.35 -7.34
CA TYR A 31 -7.87 -4.11 -6.14
C TYR A 31 -8.50 -5.51 -6.15
N CYS A 32 -9.75 -5.62 -6.55
CA CYS A 32 -10.40 -6.93 -6.74
C CYS A 32 -9.63 -7.79 -7.74
N ASN A 33 -9.19 -7.23 -8.86
CA ASN A 33 -8.42 -7.95 -9.87
C ASN A 33 -7.03 -8.37 -9.34
N ARG A 34 -6.39 -7.54 -8.50
CA ARG A 34 -5.11 -7.87 -7.86
C ARG A 34 -5.26 -9.06 -6.90
N LEU A 35 -6.32 -9.06 -6.09
CA LEU A 35 -6.64 -10.17 -5.20
C LEU A 35 -6.91 -11.46 -6.00
N GLN A 36 -7.72 -11.41 -7.05
CA GLN A 36 -7.97 -12.58 -7.90
C GLN A 36 -6.71 -13.14 -8.55
N LYS A 37 -5.82 -12.27 -9.02
CA LYS A 37 -4.50 -12.72 -9.55
C LYS A 37 -3.66 -13.40 -8.48
N LEU A 38 -3.68 -12.89 -7.24
CA LEU A 38 -2.97 -13.52 -6.12
C LEU A 38 -3.55 -14.91 -5.83
N LEU A 39 -4.88 -15.03 -5.71
CA LEU A 39 -5.56 -16.31 -5.44
C LEU A 39 -5.26 -17.34 -6.53
N THR A 40 -5.27 -16.93 -7.80
CA THR A 40 -4.86 -17.80 -8.91
C THR A 40 -3.42 -18.32 -8.71
N LYS A 41 -2.49 -17.44 -8.33
CA LYS A 41 -1.10 -17.84 -8.09
C LYS A 41 -0.93 -18.73 -6.84
N MET A 42 -1.74 -18.52 -5.83
CA MET A 42 -1.78 -19.41 -4.65
C MET A 42 -2.24 -20.81 -5.05
N GLN A 43 -3.30 -20.90 -5.86
CA GLN A 43 -3.82 -22.18 -6.37
C GLN A 43 -2.77 -22.89 -7.23
N GLU A 44 -2.14 -22.21 -8.18
CA GLU A 44 -1.08 -22.77 -9.03
C GLU A 44 0.09 -23.36 -8.22
N ARG A 45 0.35 -22.81 -7.03
CA ARG A 45 1.46 -23.19 -6.15
C ARG A 45 1.04 -24.06 -4.96
N ASN A 46 -0.23 -24.45 -4.88
CA ASN A 46 -0.80 -25.20 -3.76
C ASN A 46 -0.55 -24.54 -2.39
N LEU A 47 -0.71 -23.22 -2.32
CA LEU A 47 -0.58 -22.46 -1.08
C LEU A 47 -1.94 -22.32 -0.41
N ASP A 48 -2.07 -22.70 0.85
CA ASP A 48 -3.30 -22.54 1.63
C ASP A 48 -3.41 -21.12 2.21
N PHE A 49 -2.28 -20.51 2.57
CA PHE A 49 -2.21 -19.16 3.14
C PHE A 49 -1.04 -18.38 2.56
N ILE A 50 -1.20 -17.05 2.54
CA ILE A 50 -0.11 -16.11 2.32
C ILE A 50 -0.10 -15.08 3.44
N PHE A 51 1.10 -14.73 3.90
CA PHE A 51 1.34 -13.74 4.93
C PHE A 51 2.16 -12.60 4.32
N ILE A 52 1.64 -11.38 4.43
CA ILE A 52 2.27 -10.19 3.87
C ILE A 52 2.54 -9.23 5.01
N TYR A 53 3.79 -9.18 5.41
CA TYR A 53 4.28 -8.24 6.41
C TYR A 53 4.42 -6.83 5.81
N ALA A 54 4.15 -5.83 6.62
CA ALA A 54 4.39 -4.44 6.28
C ALA A 54 4.89 -3.66 7.50
N ASP A 55 5.76 -2.73 7.24
CA ASP A 55 6.20 -1.70 8.16
C ASP A 55 6.22 -0.35 7.44
N ARG A 56 6.75 0.68 8.09
CA ARG A 56 6.83 2.03 7.54
C ARG A 56 7.59 2.11 6.21
N GLU A 57 8.56 1.23 5.99
CA GLU A 57 9.48 1.27 4.85
C GLU A 57 9.17 0.17 3.82
N HIS A 58 8.57 -0.94 4.26
CA HIS A 58 8.33 -2.15 3.46
C HIS A 58 6.84 -2.48 3.35
N TYR A 59 6.02 -1.54 2.90
CA TYR A 59 4.56 -1.72 2.80
C TYR A 59 4.02 -1.89 1.38
N GLY A 60 4.88 -1.87 0.36
CA GLY A 60 4.43 -1.85 -1.03
C GLY A 60 3.53 -3.02 -1.43
N ASN A 61 3.83 -4.24 -0.99
CA ASN A 61 3.01 -5.42 -1.27
C ASN A 61 1.66 -5.37 -0.52
N PHE A 62 1.68 -4.88 0.71
CA PHE A 62 0.50 -4.70 1.53
C PHE A 62 -0.42 -3.64 0.90
N ASP A 63 0.10 -2.44 0.62
CA ASP A 63 -0.64 -1.34 -0.02
C ASP A 63 -1.17 -1.73 -1.40
N TYR A 64 -0.39 -2.48 -2.18
CA TYR A 64 -0.82 -2.99 -3.48
C TYR A 64 -2.14 -3.77 -3.42
N LEU A 65 -2.38 -4.52 -2.32
CA LEU A 65 -3.58 -5.33 -2.12
C LEU A 65 -4.68 -4.58 -1.39
N VAL A 66 -4.37 -3.93 -0.28
CA VAL A 66 -5.39 -3.32 0.59
C VAL A 66 -5.63 -1.83 0.33
N GLY A 67 -4.71 -1.13 -0.35
CA GLY A 67 -4.85 0.28 -0.72
C GLY A 67 -4.52 1.27 0.38
N TYR A 68 -3.82 0.84 1.43
CA TYR A 68 -3.26 1.69 2.48
C TYR A 68 -2.01 1.05 3.07
N GLY A 69 -1.17 1.83 3.75
CA GLY A 69 0.00 1.33 4.46
C GLY A 69 -0.07 1.58 5.96
N PRO A 70 0.57 0.75 6.79
CA PRO A 70 0.76 1.00 8.22
C PRO A 70 1.74 2.17 8.36
N ARG A 71 1.27 3.29 8.88
CA ARG A 71 2.04 4.53 8.86
C ARG A 71 3.15 4.57 9.89
N PHE A 72 2.92 4.01 11.08
CA PHE A 72 3.81 4.10 12.24
C PHE A 72 4.10 2.75 12.91
N GLU A 73 3.38 1.71 12.54
CA GLU A 73 3.41 0.39 13.16
C GLU A 73 3.68 -0.68 12.11
N GLU A 74 3.89 -1.89 12.57
CA GLU A 74 3.87 -3.06 11.72
C GLU A 74 2.43 -3.50 11.44
N ALA A 75 2.26 -4.18 10.33
CA ALA A 75 1.01 -4.83 9.95
C ALA A 75 1.27 -6.20 9.35
N LEU A 76 0.30 -7.08 9.49
CA LEU A 76 0.31 -8.38 8.83
C LEU A 76 -1.03 -8.60 8.14
N LEU A 77 -1.00 -8.76 6.82
CA LEU A 77 -2.14 -9.20 6.03
C LEU A 77 -2.03 -10.71 5.84
N ILE A 78 -3.07 -11.44 6.22
CA ILE A 78 -3.21 -12.88 6.03
C ILE A 78 -4.33 -13.09 5.03
N ILE A 79 -4.11 -13.93 4.03
CA ILE A 79 -5.11 -14.30 3.02
C ILE A 79 -5.09 -15.80 2.87
N ASN A 80 -6.27 -16.46 2.95
CA ASN A 80 -6.41 -17.87 2.65
C ASN A 80 -6.72 -18.10 1.16
N LYS A 81 -6.68 -19.34 0.74
CA LYS A 81 -6.94 -19.73 -0.67
C LYS A 81 -8.38 -19.51 -1.12
N GLU A 82 -9.31 -19.38 -0.19
CA GLU A 82 -10.72 -19.07 -0.43
C GLU A 82 -10.93 -17.55 -0.64
N GLY A 83 -9.94 -16.71 -0.31
CA GLY A 83 -10.00 -15.27 -0.46
C GLY A 83 -10.43 -14.53 0.80
N ASP A 84 -10.66 -15.24 1.92
CA ASP A 84 -10.85 -14.58 3.21
C ASP A 84 -9.55 -13.92 3.64
N SER A 85 -9.66 -12.77 4.27
CA SER A 85 -8.47 -12.03 4.67
C SER A 85 -8.61 -11.36 6.02
N TRP A 86 -7.50 -11.26 6.71
CA TRP A 86 -7.37 -10.65 8.04
C TRP A 86 -6.20 -9.68 8.03
N THR A 87 -6.41 -8.52 8.62
CA THR A 87 -5.36 -7.53 8.81
C THR A 87 -5.09 -7.33 10.29
N LEU A 88 -3.91 -7.73 10.74
CA LEU A 88 -3.43 -7.51 12.09
C LEU A 88 -2.73 -6.16 12.15
N LEU A 89 -3.16 -5.29 13.05
CA LEU A 89 -2.68 -3.90 13.17
C LEU A 89 -2.56 -3.53 14.65
N GLY A 90 -1.60 -2.67 14.97
CA GLY A 90 -1.57 -1.98 16.25
C GLY A 90 -2.69 -0.95 16.39
N ASN A 91 -2.84 -0.39 17.58
CA ASN A 91 -3.96 0.50 17.89
C ASN A 91 -3.91 1.84 17.14
N GLU A 92 -2.73 2.31 16.75
CA GLU A 92 -2.58 3.57 15.99
C GLU A 92 -3.07 3.42 14.54
N CYS A 93 -2.89 2.25 13.96
CA CYS A 93 -3.25 1.96 12.58
C CYS A 93 -4.57 1.18 12.42
N LEU A 94 -5.19 0.74 13.50
CA LEU A 94 -6.44 -0.04 13.44
C LEU A 94 -7.56 0.68 12.67
N GLY A 95 -7.63 2.01 12.79
CA GLY A 95 -8.57 2.83 12.04
C GLY A 95 -8.32 2.84 10.53
N MET A 96 -7.08 2.60 10.09
CA MET A 96 -6.72 2.57 8.67
C MET A 96 -7.34 1.38 7.94
N ALA A 97 -7.63 0.29 8.64
CA ALA A 97 -8.30 -0.87 8.06
C ALA A 97 -9.70 -0.53 7.48
N ASN A 98 -10.34 0.55 7.93
CA ASN A 98 -11.61 1.01 7.37
C ASN A 98 -11.47 1.53 5.93
N TYR A 99 -10.25 1.83 5.48
CA TYR A 99 -9.94 2.26 4.12
C TYR A 99 -9.52 1.12 3.20
N SER A 100 -9.55 -0.13 3.70
CA SER A 100 -9.22 -1.29 2.87
C SER A 100 -10.10 -1.34 1.62
N ARG A 101 -9.47 -1.61 0.50
CA ARG A 101 -10.09 -1.71 -0.83
C ARG A 101 -10.50 -3.14 -1.18
N ILE A 102 -10.16 -4.09 -0.32
CA ILE A 102 -10.64 -5.46 -0.35
C ILE A 102 -11.34 -5.76 0.97
N PRO A 103 -12.31 -6.68 1.00
CA PRO A 103 -12.88 -7.16 2.25
C PRO A 103 -11.78 -7.73 3.14
N THR A 104 -11.69 -7.30 4.38
CA THR A 104 -10.75 -7.85 5.36
C THR A 104 -11.30 -7.68 6.77
N GLU A 105 -11.14 -8.69 7.60
CA GLU A 105 -11.39 -8.58 9.03
C GLU A 105 -10.19 -7.92 9.71
N LYS A 106 -10.44 -6.93 10.55
CA LYS A 106 -9.38 -6.24 11.30
C LYS A 106 -9.22 -6.86 12.68
N ILE A 107 -7.98 -7.15 13.03
CA ILE A 107 -7.60 -7.72 14.32
C ILE A 107 -6.61 -6.78 14.98
N LEU A 108 -6.93 -6.36 16.22
CA LEU A 108 -5.99 -5.61 17.03
C LEU A 108 -4.91 -6.55 17.52
N PHE A 109 -3.66 -6.19 17.25
CA PHE A 109 -2.47 -6.87 17.74
C PHE A 109 -1.67 -5.91 18.61
N GLN A 110 -1.53 -6.24 19.89
CA GLN A 110 -0.75 -5.51 20.89
C GLN A 110 0.26 -6.42 21.56
#